data_1a09abe3a78101c0e07e6c2f189bf104
#
_entry.id   1a09abe3a78101c0e07e6c2f189bf104
#
_cell.length_a   1.000
_cell.length_b   1.000
_cell.length_c   1.000
_cell.angle_alpha   90.00
_cell.angle_beta   90.00
_cell.angle_gamma   90.00
#
_symmetry.space_group_name_H-M   'P 1'
#
loop_
_entity.id
_entity.type
_entity.pdbx_description
1 polymer ?
#
loop_
_entity_poly.entity_id
_entity_poly.type
_entity_poly.pdbx_seq_one_letter_code
_entity_poly.pdbx_strand_id
1 'polypeptide(L)'
;MPSTNQPVVAAVDNTAIPRADQRLMPQDILQLPVQSLEGEWSVEKWEYWFRNSDLSPAVQELAQHGLMTGQIEAESVFHIPEQYQQLLNSQLQHLEAALKQQWPNSFLKVQYGQVTEVTPYSLQQERKVRAYQRASELLHQEPQVKSLLESFDGELQNIQLK
;
A
#
# COMPACT_ATOMS: atom_id res chain seq x y z
N MET A 1 -30.17 -20.98 -10.54
CA MET A 1 -29.41 -20.87 -10.54
C MET A 1 -28.75 -20.54 -10.94
N PRO A 2 -29.04 -20.44 -10.88
CA PRO A 2 -28.16 -20.26 -11.10
C PRO A 2 -27.32 -19.86 -11.23
N SER A 3 -27.47 -19.78 -11.29
CA SER A 3 -26.62 -19.55 -11.36
C SER A 3 -25.80 -19.38 -11.45
N THR A 4 -25.92 -19.52 -11.47
CA THR A 4 -25.10 -19.48 -11.54
C THR A 4 -24.28 -19.35 -11.69
N ASN A 5 -24.29 -19.41 -11.78
CA ASN A 5 -23.35 -19.44 -11.93
C ASN A 5 -22.62 -19.06 -12.21
N GLN A 6 -22.80 -18.69 -12.40
CA GLN A 6 -21.95 -18.22 -12.77
C GLN A 6 -20.69 -18.33 -12.60
N PRO A 7 -20.50 -18.71 -12.10
CA PRO A 7 -19.23 -18.91 -11.54
C PRO A 7 -18.16 -19.17 -12.49
N VAL A 8 -18.52 -19.74 -13.37
CA VAL A 8 -17.62 -20.07 -14.40
C VAL A 8 -16.95 -18.92 -14.99
N VAL A 9 -17.69 -17.93 -15.08
CA VAL A 9 -17.19 -16.74 -15.68
C VAL A 9 -16.01 -16.19 -14.98
N ALA A 10 -15.95 -16.42 -13.72
CA ALA A 10 -14.87 -15.87 -12.96
C ALA A 10 -13.51 -16.32 -13.45
N ALA A 11 -13.43 -17.52 -13.90
CA ALA A 11 -12.17 -18.03 -14.36
C ALA A 11 -11.65 -17.32 -15.57
N VAL A 12 -12.53 -16.83 -16.36
CA VAL A 12 -12.15 -16.17 -17.58
C VAL A 12 -11.52 -14.84 -17.34
N ASP A 13 -11.85 -14.24 -16.25
CA ASP A 13 -11.40 -12.90 -15.99
C ASP A 13 -9.99 -12.80 -15.48
N ASN A 14 -9.29 -13.90 -15.39
CA ASN A 14 -7.96 -13.89 -14.84
C ASN A 14 -6.97 -13.05 -15.59
N THR A 15 -7.22 -12.80 -16.85
CA THR A 15 -6.30 -12.03 -17.66
C THR A 15 -6.59 -10.56 -17.62
N ALA A 16 -7.65 -10.16 -16.97
CA ALA A 16 -8.06 -8.77 -16.95
C ALA A 16 -8.06 -8.25 -15.51
N ILE A 17 -8.72 -7.15 -15.31
CA ILE A 17 -8.86 -6.55 -13.99
C ILE A 17 -9.58 -7.53 -13.07
N PRO A 18 -9.12 -7.70 -11.83
CA PRO A 18 -9.79 -8.56 -10.89
C PRO A 18 -11.27 -8.21 -10.78
N ARG A 19 -12.09 -9.22 -10.55
CA ARG A 19 -13.51 -9.02 -10.52
C ARG A 19 -13.95 -7.95 -9.53
N ALA A 20 -13.31 -7.91 -8.39
CA ALA A 20 -13.63 -6.92 -7.37
C ALA A 20 -13.43 -5.50 -7.89
N ASP A 21 -12.40 -5.30 -8.70
CA ASP A 21 -12.09 -3.98 -9.23
C ASP A 21 -13.12 -3.52 -10.24
N GLN A 22 -13.83 -4.44 -10.87
CA GLN A 22 -14.81 -4.09 -11.90
C GLN A 22 -16.01 -3.35 -11.36
N ARG A 23 -16.21 -3.38 -10.04
CA ARG A 23 -17.31 -2.67 -9.40
C ARG A 23 -16.87 -1.39 -8.74
N LEU A 24 -15.58 -1.11 -8.77
CA LEU A 24 -15.03 0.04 -8.07
C LEU A 24 -14.68 1.15 -9.04
N MET A 25 -14.72 2.36 -8.54
CA MET A 25 -14.16 3.49 -9.26
C MET A 25 -12.65 3.52 -9.00
N PRO A 26 -11.87 4.14 -9.90
CA PRO A 26 -10.42 4.20 -9.68
C PRO A 26 -10.02 4.78 -8.33
N GLN A 27 -10.74 5.78 -7.84
CA GLN A 27 -10.42 6.36 -6.54
C GLN A 27 -10.57 5.35 -5.41
N ASP A 28 -11.57 4.46 -5.53
CA ASP A 28 -11.80 3.45 -4.51
C ASP A 28 -10.67 2.43 -4.47
N ILE A 29 -10.11 2.12 -5.63
CA ILE A 29 -9.01 1.17 -5.70
C ILE A 29 -7.76 1.73 -5.04
N LEU A 30 -7.58 3.04 -5.10
CA LEU A 30 -6.43 3.70 -4.50
C LEU A 30 -6.51 3.85 -2.99
N GLN A 31 -7.69 3.65 -2.42
CA GLN A 31 -7.87 3.80 -0.98
C GLN A 31 -7.28 2.63 -0.21
N LEU A 32 -6.76 2.94 0.97
CA LEU A 32 -6.24 1.90 1.85
C LEU A 32 -7.38 1.20 2.57
N PRO A 33 -7.39 -0.13 2.59
CA PRO A 33 -8.36 -0.83 3.42
C PRO A 33 -8.08 -0.58 4.89
N VAL A 34 -9.15 -0.41 5.66
CA VAL A 34 -9.01 -0.22 7.10
C VAL A 34 -8.49 -1.50 7.73
N GLN A 35 -7.56 -1.36 8.66
CA GLN A 35 -6.94 -2.48 9.34
C GLN A 35 -7.14 -2.37 10.85
N SER A 36 -7.26 -3.50 11.52
CA SER A 36 -7.26 -3.55 12.97
C SER A 36 -5.82 -3.58 13.42
N LEU A 37 -5.40 -2.57 14.16
CA LEU A 37 -4.00 -2.43 14.57
C LEU A 37 -3.74 -3.12 15.91
N GLU A 38 -3.80 -4.43 15.89
CA GLU A 38 -3.54 -5.23 17.08
C GLU A 38 -2.96 -6.57 16.67
N GLY A 39 -2.27 -7.19 17.58
CA GLY A 39 -1.67 -8.50 17.35
C GLY A 39 -0.38 -8.39 16.57
N GLU A 40 -0.20 -9.29 15.64
CA GLU A 40 1.03 -9.36 14.87
C GLU A 40 1.01 -8.37 13.72
N TRP A 41 2.16 -7.75 13.44
CA TRP A 41 2.28 -6.85 12.30
C TRP A 41 2.12 -7.63 10.99
N SER A 42 1.56 -6.93 9.99
CA SER A 42 1.52 -7.42 8.62
C SER A 42 1.83 -6.21 7.73
N VAL A 43 2.09 -6.48 6.46
CA VAL A 43 2.38 -5.39 5.54
C VAL A 43 1.18 -4.44 5.45
N GLU A 44 -0.02 -4.98 5.47
CA GLU A 44 -1.23 -4.16 5.40
C GLU A 44 -1.40 -3.29 6.63
N LYS A 45 -1.16 -3.86 7.82
CA LYS A 45 -1.27 -3.10 9.06
C LYS A 45 -0.19 -2.02 9.12
N TRP A 46 1.02 -2.37 8.72
CA TRP A 46 2.12 -1.43 8.71
C TRP A 46 1.81 -0.25 7.80
N GLU A 47 1.37 -0.52 6.57
CA GLU A 47 1.04 0.52 5.62
C GLU A 47 -0.10 1.40 6.13
N TYR A 48 -1.15 0.79 6.64
CA TYR A 48 -2.29 1.53 7.14
C TYR A 48 -1.87 2.47 8.27
N TRP A 49 -1.03 1.98 9.17
CA TRP A 49 -0.62 2.79 10.31
C TRP A 49 0.20 3.99 9.88
N PHE A 50 1.27 3.79 9.12
CA PHE A 50 2.15 4.92 8.85
C PHE A 50 1.55 5.91 7.87
N ARG A 51 0.74 5.46 6.92
CA ARG A 51 0.15 6.41 5.97
C ARG A 51 -0.93 7.27 6.60
N ASN A 52 -1.53 6.82 7.70
CA ASN A 52 -2.53 7.59 8.42
C ASN A 52 -1.96 8.28 9.65
N SER A 53 -0.65 8.23 9.83
CA SER A 53 -0.01 8.83 10.99
C SER A 53 0.39 10.27 10.72
N ASP A 54 0.90 10.92 11.76
CA ASP A 54 1.40 12.28 11.65
C ASP A 54 2.88 12.32 11.28
N LEU A 55 3.44 11.19 10.87
CA LEU A 55 4.82 11.15 10.45
C LEU A 55 5.06 12.07 9.26
N SER A 56 6.25 12.68 9.23
CA SER A 56 6.59 13.57 8.14
C SER A 56 6.66 12.81 6.82
N PRO A 57 6.53 13.51 5.69
CA PRO A 57 6.65 12.83 4.40
C PRO A 57 7.96 12.08 4.24
N ALA A 58 9.06 12.61 4.79
CA ALA A 58 10.35 11.95 4.71
C ALA A 58 10.33 10.61 5.42
N VAL A 59 9.72 10.56 6.61
CA VAL A 59 9.65 9.30 7.35
C VAL A 59 8.71 8.32 6.67
N GLN A 60 7.59 8.81 6.15
CA GLN A 60 6.66 7.94 5.44
C GLN A 60 7.29 7.36 4.17
N GLU A 61 8.10 8.16 3.51
CA GLU A 61 8.81 7.69 2.32
C GLU A 61 9.74 6.52 2.67
N LEU A 62 10.46 6.63 3.78
CA LEU A 62 11.31 5.54 4.23
C LEU A 62 10.49 4.33 4.68
N ALA A 63 9.41 4.58 5.38
CA ALA A 63 8.57 3.51 5.93
C ALA A 63 8.01 2.60 4.83
N GLN A 64 7.72 3.15 3.68
CA GLN A 64 7.11 2.36 2.61
C GLN A 64 8.07 1.37 1.97
N HIS A 65 9.38 1.57 2.15
CA HIS A 65 10.37 0.68 1.57
C HIS A 65 10.77 -0.46 2.50
N GLY A 66 10.14 -0.57 3.65
CA GLY A 66 10.46 -1.61 4.60
C GLY A 66 9.21 -2.32 5.09
N LEU A 67 9.46 -3.28 5.96
CA LEU A 67 8.39 -4.10 6.55
C LEU A 67 8.55 -4.11 8.06
N MET A 68 7.42 -4.09 8.76
CA MET A 68 7.42 -4.26 10.20
C MET A 68 6.94 -5.65 10.54
N THR A 69 7.69 -6.35 11.39
CA THR A 69 7.30 -7.65 11.89
C THR A 69 7.28 -7.61 13.41
N GLY A 70 6.80 -8.70 14.02
CA GLY A 70 6.70 -8.77 15.46
C GLY A 70 5.29 -8.43 15.90
N GLN A 71 5.19 -7.93 17.13
CA GLN A 71 3.89 -7.68 17.76
C GLN A 71 3.65 -6.20 17.92
N ILE A 72 2.46 -5.76 17.56
CA ILE A 72 2.03 -4.41 17.85
C ILE A 72 1.93 -4.30 19.36
N GLU A 73 2.37 -3.18 19.93
CA GLU A 73 2.40 -2.92 21.37
C GLU A 73 3.52 -3.67 22.09
N ALA A 74 4.41 -4.31 21.36
CA ALA A 74 5.50 -5.04 21.97
C ALA A 74 6.73 -4.88 21.09
N GLU A 75 7.54 -5.92 21.00
CA GLU A 75 8.73 -5.85 20.17
C GLU A 75 8.36 -5.85 18.70
N SER A 76 8.84 -4.85 17.98
CA SER A 76 8.60 -4.71 16.55
C SER A 76 9.95 -4.57 15.87
N VAL A 77 10.10 -5.22 14.72
CA VAL A 77 11.35 -5.17 13.97
C VAL A 77 11.08 -4.57 12.61
N PHE A 78 11.76 -3.48 12.29
CA PHE A 78 11.61 -2.83 11.01
C PHE A 78 12.71 -3.30 10.08
N HIS A 79 12.33 -4.00 9.01
CA HIS A 79 13.24 -4.53 8.03
C HIS A 79 13.28 -3.58 6.84
N ILE A 80 14.46 -3.05 6.52
CA ILE A 80 14.58 -2.08 5.44
C ILE A 80 15.88 -2.34 4.69
N PRO A 81 15.92 -2.07 3.36
CA PRO A 81 17.15 -2.27 2.61
C PRO A 81 18.29 -1.42 3.16
N GLU A 82 19.47 -1.96 3.07
CA GLU A 82 20.66 -1.34 3.64
C GLU A 82 20.94 0.04 3.04
N GLN A 83 20.55 0.23 1.80
CA GLN A 83 20.79 1.51 1.12
C GLN A 83 20.09 2.69 1.80
N TYR A 84 19.11 2.42 2.65
CA TYR A 84 18.38 3.47 3.35
C TYR A 84 18.92 3.74 4.76
N GLN A 85 20.00 3.09 5.14
CA GLN A 85 20.49 3.15 6.53
C GLN A 85 20.78 4.57 7.00
N GLN A 86 21.49 5.35 6.20
CA GLN A 86 21.83 6.70 6.61
C GLN A 86 20.59 7.59 6.75
N LEU A 87 19.68 7.46 5.81
CA LEU A 87 18.47 8.26 5.87
C LEU A 87 17.63 7.89 7.07
N LEU A 88 17.50 6.59 7.34
CA LEU A 88 16.71 6.14 8.47
C LEU A 88 17.34 6.57 9.79
N ASN A 89 18.67 6.51 9.89
CA ASN A 89 19.33 6.89 11.14
C ASN A 89 18.97 8.31 11.56
N SER A 90 18.80 9.19 10.60
CA SER A 90 18.46 10.58 10.91
C SER A 90 16.99 10.75 11.29
N GLN A 91 16.14 9.77 10.97
CA GLN A 91 14.71 9.87 11.21
C GLN A 91 14.18 8.85 12.21
N LEU A 92 15.06 7.98 12.71
CA LEU A 92 14.63 6.88 13.54
C LEU A 92 13.94 7.33 14.82
N GLN A 93 14.41 8.39 15.42
CA GLN A 93 13.79 8.90 16.63
C GLN A 93 12.33 9.30 16.41
N HIS A 94 12.04 9.86 15.27
CA HIS A 94 10.67 10.27 14.96
C HIS A 94 9.77 9.05 14.82
N LEU A 95 10.28 8.00 14.19
CA LEU A 95 9.50 6.78 14.04
C LEU A 95 9.25 6.11 15.38
N GLU A 96 10.30 6.01 16.21
CA GLU A 96 10.17 5.43 17.54
C GLU A 96 9.19 6.21 18.39
N ALA A 97 9.27 7.54 18.33
CA ALA A 97 8.39 8.38 19.12
C ALA A 97 6.93 8.18 18.71
N ALA A 98 6.68 8.09 17.42
CA ALA A 98 5.32 7.89 16.94
C ALA A 98 4.76 6.55 17.38
N LEU A 99 5.58 5.50 17.34
CA LEU A 99 5.15 4.20 17.80
C LEU A 99 4.83 4.20 19.29
N LYS A 100 5.70 4.82 20.08
CA LYS A 100 5.50 4.84 21.52
C LYS A 100 4.37 5.75 21.95
N GLN A 101 4.06 6.75 21.16
CA GLN A 101 2.93 7.61 21.44
C GLN A 101 1.62 6.84 21.38
N GLN A 102 1.51 5.94 20.43
CA GLN A 102 0.31 5.14 20.28
C GLN A 102 0.36 3.88 21.14
N TRP A 103 1.54 3.29 21.27
CA TRP A 103 1.72 2.06 22.05
C TRP A 103 2.94 2.24 22.95
N PRO A 104 2.71 2.73 24.17
CA PRO A 104 3.84 3.05 25.06
C PRO A 104 4.77 1.88 25.37
N ASN A 105 4.26 0.66 25.28
CA ASN A 105 5.07 -0.52 25.55
C ASN A 105 5.81 -1.04 24.33
N SER A 106 5.68 -0.37 23.19
CA SER A 106 6.33 -0.83 21.98
C SER A 106 7.85 -0.67 22.08
N PHE A 107 8.55 -1.55 21.39
CA PHE A 107 9.99 -1.54 21.37
C PHE A 107 10.44 -1.79 19.93
N LEU A 108 11.10 -0.82 19.35
CA LEU A 108 11.47 -0.89 17.95
C LEU A 108 12.92 -1.31 17.76
N LYS A 109 13.12 -2.31 16.93
CA LYS A 109 14.43 -2.70 16.45
C LYS A 109 14.47 -2.50 14.94
N VAL A 110 15.66 -2.26 14.41
CA VAL A 110 15.84 -2.09 12.98
C VAL A 110 16.80 -3.15 12.48
N GLN A 111 16.43 -3.78 11.39
CA GLN A 111 17.29 -4.77 10.76
C GLN A 111 17.50 -4.38 9.31
N TYR A 112 18.75 -4.14 8.95
CA TYR A 112 19.08 -3.76 7.58
C TYR A 112 19.44 -5.00 6.77
N GLY A 113 19.00 -5.02 5.52
CA GLY A 113 19.29 -6.14 4.65
C GLY A 113 18.35 -6.14 3.47
N GLN A 114 18.44 -7.19 2.67
CA GLN A 114 17.59 -7.30 1.51
C GLN A 114 16.16 -7.62 1.92
N VAL A 115 15.21 -6.86 1.40
CA VAL A 115 13.79 -7.08 1.65
C VAL A 115 13.20 -7.68 0.38
N THR A 116 12.81 -8.94 0.46
CA THR A 116 12.28 -9.65 -0.70
C THR A 116 10.77 -9.78 -0.69
N GLU A 117 10.14 -9.54 0.45
CA GLU A 117 8.69 -9.62 0.56
C GLU A 117 8.03 -8.38 -0.01
N VAL A 118 6.71 -8.46 -0.14
CA VAL A 118 5.90 -7.34 -0.60
C VAL A 118 6.00 -6.20 0.40
N THR A 119 6.27 -5.00 -0.08
CA THR A 119 6.37 -3.81 0.76
C THR A 119 5.20 -2.88 0.50
N PRO A 120 4.94 -1.91 1.40
CA PRO A 120 3.90 -0.92 1.12
C PRO A 120 4.15 -0.16 -0.18
N TYR A 121 5.42 0.06 -0.53
CA TYR A 121 5.74 0.71 -1.81
C TYR A 121 5.21 -0.11 -2.98
N SER A 122 5.48 -1.42 -2.99
CA SER A 122 5.02 -2.27 -4.09
C SER A 122 3.50 -2.41 -4.09
N LEU A 123 2.87 -2.42 -2.92
CA LEU A 123 1.40 -2.44 -2.86
C LEU A 123 0.81 -1.17 -3.46
N GLN A 124 1.43 -0.03 -3.16
CA GLN A 124 0.96 1.24 -3.69
C GLN A 124 1.09 1.28 -5.22
N GLN A 125 2.21 0.79 -5.74
CA GLN A 125 2.41 0.72 -7.18
C GLN A 125 1.35 -0.16 -7.82
N GLU A 126 1.07 -1.30 -7.22
CA GLU A 126 0.07 -2.21 -7.75
C GLU A 126 -1.32 -1.58 -7.77
N ARG A 127 -1.68 -0.87 -6.68
CA ARG A 127 -2.97 -0.19 -6.65
C ARG A 127 -3.08 0.85 -7.75
N LYS A 128 -2.01 1.58 -8.02
CA LYS A 128 -2.03 2.60 -9.06
C LYS A 128 -2.21 1.98 -10.44
N VAL A 129 -1.55 0.86 -10.68
CA VAL A 129 -1.71 0.16 -11.95
C VAL A 129 -3.16 -0.32 -12.13
N ARG A 130 -3.72 -0.92 -11.09
CA ARG A 130 -5.10 -1.40 -11.15
C ARG A 130 -6.08 -0.26 -11.35
N ALA A 131 -5.83 0.87 -10.69
CA ALA A 131 -6.70 2.04 -10.85
C ALA A 131 -6.64 2.58 -12.27
N TYR A 132 -5.46 2.57 -12.87
CA TYR A 132 -5.32 3.00 -14.24
C TYR A 132 -6.07 2.07 -15.20
N GLN A 133 -5.95 0.77 -14.98
CA GLN A 133 -6.65 -0.20 -15.80
C GLN A 133 -8.16 0.00 -15.70
N ARG A 134 -8.64 0.26 -14.48
CA ARG A 134 -10.07 0.51 -14.30
C ARG A 134 -10.52 1.78 -14.99
N ALA A 135 -9.71 2.84 -14.90
CA ALA A 135 -10.01 4.10 -15.56
C ALA A 135 -10.06 3.92 -17.08
N SER A 136 -9.11 3.16 -17.62
CA SER A 136 -9.09 2.88 -19.06
C SER A 136 -10.33 2.12 -19.49
N GLU A 137 -10.75 1.15 -18.68
CA GLU A 137 -11.94 0.37 -18.97
C GLU A 137 -13.17 1.25 -19.00
N LEU A 138 -13.30 2.14 -18.03
CA LEU A 138 -14.43 3.05 -17.97
C LEU A 138 -14.43 4.02 -19.14
N LEU A 139 -13.26 4.45 -19.59
CA LEU A 139 -13.17 5.36 -20.73
C LEU A 139 -13.73 4.72 -21.98
N HIS A 140 -13.50 3.41 -22.16
CA HIS A 140 -14.06 2.72 -23.32
C HIS A 140 -15.56 2.53 -23.22
N GLN A 141 -16.10 2.53 -22.00
CA GLN A 141 -17.53 2.36 -21.79
C GLN A 141 -18.28 3.68 -21.77
N GLU A 142 -17.66 4.72 -21.21
CA GLU A 142 -18.31 6.01 -21.04
C GLU A 142 -17.36 7.14 -21.31
N PRO A 143 -17.57 7.88 -22.39
CA PRO A 143 -16.67 9.00 -22.71
C PRO A 143 -16.57 10.07 -21.64
N GLN A 144 -17.57 10.17 -20.77
CA GLN A 144 -17.51 11.19 -19.71
C GLN A 144 -16.38 10.98 -18.73
N VAL A 145 -15.81 9.79 -18.72
CA VAL A 145 -14.74 9.47 -17.78
C VAL A 145 -13.40 9.96 -18.26
N LYS A 146 -13.36 10.57 -19.43
CA LYS A 146 -12.10 10.97 -20.03
C LYS A 146 -11.27 11.89 -19.14
N SER A 147 -11.92 12.87 -18.51
CA SER A 147 -11.17 13.79 -17.67
C SER A 147 -10.59 13.11 -16.44
N LEU A 148 -11.30 12.11 -15.93
CA LEU A 148 -10.80 11.31 -14.81
C LEU A 148 -9.55 10.55 -15.23
N LEU A 149 -9.58 9.98 -16.42
CA LEU A 149 -8.45 9.25 -16.94
C LEU A 149 -7.23 10.13 -17.10
N GLU A 150 -7.42 11.35 -17.57
CA GLU A 150 -6.32 12.29 -17.72
C GLU A 150 -5.66 12.59 -16.38
N SER A 151 -6.45 12.66 -15.33
CA SER A 151 -5.92 12.87 -14.00
C SER A 151 -5.06 11.69 -13.56
N PHE A 152 -5.50 10.48 -13.87
CA PHE A 152 -4.74 9.28 -13.51
C PHE A 152 -3.48 9.12 -14.34
N ASP A 153 -3.47 9.62 -15.56
CA ASP A 153 -2.27 9.55 -16.38
C ASP A 153 -1.11 10.30 -15.73
N GLY A 154 -1.40 11.42 -15.13
CA GLY A 154 -0.36 12.17 -14.41
C GLY A 154 0.22 11.35 -13.27
N GLU A 155 -0.63 10.67 -12.53
CA GLU A 155 -0.18 9.82 -11.43
C GLU A 155 0.71 8.69 -11.93
N LEU A 156 0.29 8.04 -13.01
CA LEU A 156 1.05 6.92 -13.54
C LEU A 156 2.37 7.33 -14.14
N GLN A 157 2.44 8.49 -14.74
CA GLN A 157 3.69 8.98 -15.29
C GLN A 157 4.72 9.16 -14.20
N ASN A 158 4.30 9.59 -13.03
CA ASN A 158 5.21 9.70 -11.89
C ASN A 158 5.78 8.34 -11.50
N ILE A 159 4.98 7.30 -11.63
CA ILE A 159 5.45 5.95 -11.33
C ILE A 159 6.44 5.48 -12.37
N GLN A 160 6.14 5.72 -13.62
CA GLN A 160 6.97 5.23 -14.71
C GLN A 160 8.34 5.90 -14.76
N LEU A 161 8.41 7.11 -14.27
CA LEU A 161 9.67 7.83 -14.26
C LEU A 161 10.63 7.34 -13.19
N LYS A 162 10.17 6.48 -12.35
CA LYS A 162 11.01 5.88 -11.33
C LYS A 162 11.56 4.56 -11.79
#